data_70b135ef69fe5e446f24c618403b5324
#
_entry.id   70b135ef69fe5e446f24c618403b5324
#
_cell.length_a   1.000
_cell.length_b   1.000
_cell.length_c   1.000
_cell.angle_alpha   90.00
_cell.angle_beta   90.00
_cell.angle_gamma   90.00
#
_symmetry.space_group_name_H-M   'P 1'
#
loop_
_entity.id
_entity.type
_entity.pdbx_description
1 polymer ?
#
loop_
_entity_poly.entity_id
_entity_poly.type
_entity_poly.pdbx_seq_one_letter_code
_entity_poly.pdbx_strand_id
1 'polypeptide(L)'
;MKKLDQHLEEYLALRHKAGFKLQVTAILLHSFVRFANKHHASFVTTRLAVRWATQSVGSLPSHWASRLGMVRRLAQYLAMLDPRTEIPPAGLLPPRRHRKSPSLYRDEEVVRLIEKATGLPSPKGLRGATFSTLFGLLAVGTL
;
A
#
# COMPACT_ATOMS: atom_id res chain seq x y z
N MET A 1 -24.66 -3.91 22.19
CA MET A 1 -23.45 -3.30 21.57
C MET A 1 -23.21 -3.94 20.22
N LYS A 2 -23.09 -3.16 19.16
CA LYS A 2 -22.71 -3.67 17.84
C LYS A 2 -21.28 -4.24 17.90
N LYS A 3 -21.04 -5.37 17.23
CA LYS A 3 -19.71 -5.97 17.15
C LYS A 3 -18.82 -5.17 16.19
N LEU A 4 -17.51 -5.26 16.34
CA LEU A 4 -16.53 -4.56 15.51
C LEU A 4 -16.75 -4.80 14.00
N ASP A 5 -17.22 -6.00 13.65
CA ASP A 5 -17.58 -6.36 12.27
C ASP A 5 -18.70 -5.48 11.71
N GLN A 6 -19.76 -5.23 12.49
CA GLN A 6 -20.88 -4.40 12.04
C GLN A 6 -20.44 -2.95 11.79
N HIS A 7 -19.60 -2.41 12.67
CA HIS A 7 -19.05 -1.07 12.51
C HIS A 7 -18.10 -0.98 11.30
N LEU A 8 -17.36 -2.05 11.01
CA LEU A 8 -16.54 -2.10 9.79
C LEU A 8 -17.39 -2.04 8.53
N GLU A 9 -18.47 -2.81 8.46
CA GLU A 9 -19.38 -2.80 7.32
C GLU A 9 -20.02 -1.41 7.12
N GLU A 10 -20.46 -0.78 8.21
CA GLU A 10 -21.00 0.58 8.17
C GLU A 10 -19.96 1.59 7.66
N TYR A 11 -18.72 1.49 8.13
CA TYR A 11 -17.61 2.31 7.66
C TYR A 11 -17.33 2.11 6.18
N LEU A 12 -17.25 0.87 5.72
CA LEU A 12 -17.00 0.56 4.31
C LEU A 12 -18.15 1.05 3.42
N ALA A 13 -19.39 0.84 3.84
CA ALA A 13 -20.57 1.33 3.12
C ALA A 13 -20.57 2.86 2.99
N LEU A 14 -20.24 3.57 4.08
CA LEU A 14 -20.11 5.03 4.08
C LEU A 14 -19.03 5.50 3.08
N ARG A 15 -17.88 4.84 3.09
CA ARG A 15 -16.76 5.17 2.19
C ARG A 15 -17.08 4.86 0.74
N HIS A 16 -17.80 3.77 0.46
CA HIS A 16 -18.26 3.43 -0.89
C HIS A 16 -19.26 4.47 -1.42
N LYS A 17 -20.22 4.91 -0.59
CA LYS A 17 -21.14 5.99 -0.95
C LYS A 17 -20.43 7.31 -1.26
N ALA A 18 -19.27 7.55 -0.64
CA ALA A 18 -18.40 8.68 -0.93
C ALA A 18 -17.48 8.49 -2.17
N GLY A 19 -17.70 7.41 -2.95
CA GLY A 19 -16.99 7.15 -4.21
C GLY A 19 -15.65 6.41 -4.08
N PHE A 20 -15.26 5.95 -2.89
CA PHE A 20 -14.00 5.22 -2.70
C PHE A 20 -14.16 3.72 -2.99
N LYS A 21 -13.38 3.16 -3.92
CA LYS A 21 -13.43 1.72 -4.27
C LYS A 21 -12.90 0.78 -3.18
N LEU A 22 -11.94 1.17 -2.38
CA LEU A 22 -11.35 0.53 -1.18
C LEU A 22 -11.15 -1.01 -1.23
N GLN A 23 -11.00 -1.63 -2.39
CA GLN A 23 -10.92 -3.11 -2.51
C GLN A 23 -9.86 -3.73 -1.60
N VAL A 24 -8.60 -3.31 -1.76
CA VAL A 24 -7.48 -3.81 -0.93
C VAL A 24 -7.62 -3.39 0.53
N THR A 25 -8.11 -2.16 0.76
CA THR A 25 -8.33 -1.64 2.12
C THR A 25 -9.38 -2.45 2.85
N ALA A 26 -10.47 -2.82 2.21
CA ALA A 26 -11.52 -3.65 2.78
C ALA A 26 -10.98 -5.02 3.22
N ILE A 27 -10.25 -5.71 2.34
CA ILE A 27 -9.62 -7.01 2.65
C ILE A 27 -8.73 -6.91 3.88
N LEU A 28 -7.89 -5.88 3.95
CA LEU A 28 -6.98 -5.67 5.08
C LEU A 28 -7.71 -5.31 6.36
N LEU A 29 -8.76 -4.50 6.30
CA LEU A 29 -9.56 -4.15 7.48
C LEU A 29 -10.38 -5.34 7.99
N HIS A 30 -10.93 -6.19 7.13
CA HIS A 30 -11.55 -7.45 7.55
C HIS A 30 -10.52 -8.37 8.24
N SER A 31 -9.29 -8.44 7.70
CA SER A 31 -8.21 -9.19 8.36
C SER A 31 -7.88 -8.63 9.74
N PHE A 32 -7.86 -7.30 9.89
CA PHE A 32 -7.65 -6.65 11.18
C PHE A 32 -8.77 -6.96 12.18
N VAL A 33 -10.03 -6.83 11.77
CA VAL A 33 -11.18 -7.10 12.66
C VAL A 33 -11.21 -8.57 13.07
N ARG A 34 -10.91 -9.49 12.15
CA ARG A 34 -10.77 -10.92 12.49
C ARG A 34 -9.66 -11.15 13.53
N PHE A 35 -8.53 -10.46 13.39
CA PHE A 35 -7.45 -10.50 14.37
C PHE A 35 -7.89 -9.94 15.72
N ALA A 36 -8.59 -8.81 15.74
CA ALA A 36 -9.13 -8.20 16.95
C ALA A 36 -10.11 -9.14 17.67
N ASN A 37 -11.01 -9.76 16.94
CA ASN A 37 -11.97 -10.74 17.48
C ASN A 37 -11.26 -11.97 18.08
N LYS A 38 -10.20 -12.46 17.41
CA LYS A 38 -9.38 -13.56 17.96
C LYS A 38 -8.72 -13.21 19.30
N HIS A 39 -8.45 -11.92 19.51
CA HIS A 39 -7.89 -11.40 20.77
C HIS A 39 -8.97 -10.86 21.73
N HIS A 40 -10.24 -11.19 21.48
CA HIS A 40 -11.39 -10.78 22.31
C HIS A 40 -11.48 -9.26 22.53
N ALA A 41 -10.96 -8.47 21.56
CA ALA A 41 -10.99 -7.03 21.62
C ALA A 41 -12.34 -6.49 21.15
N SER A 42 -13.01 -5.71 21.99
CA SER A 42 -14.28 -5.05 21.68
C SER A 42 -14.11 -3.62 21.14
N PHE A 43 -12.92 -3.05 21.29
CA PHE A 43 -12.52 -1.72 20.77
C PHE A 43 -11.08 -1.77 20.28
N VAL A 44 -10.68 -0.77 19.51
CA VAL A 44 -9.34 -0.68 18.95
C VAL A 44 -8.40 -0.01 19.94
N THR A 45 -7.25 -0.65 20.20
CA THR A 45 -6.13 -0.03 20.93
C THR A 45 -4.93 0.15 20.01
N THR A 46 -4.11 1.14 20.29
CA THR A 46 -2.87 1.40 19.54
C THR A 46 -1.97 0.16 19.52
N ARG A 47 -1.84 -0.51 20.68
CA ARG A 47 -1.06 -1.75 20.81
C ARG A 47 -1.57 -2.88 19.90
N LEU A 48 -2.90 -3.07 19.85
CA LEU A 48 -3.53 -4.08 19.00
C LEU A 48 -3.28 -3.78 17.52
N ALA A 49 -3.46 -2.52 17.12
CA ALA A 49 -3.27 -2.05 15.76
C ALA A 49 -1.82 -2.23 15.28
N VAL A 50 -0.84 -1.86 16.10
CA VAL A 50 0.59 -2.03 15.79
C VAL A 50 0.94 -3.51 15.69
N ARG A 51 0.52 -4.34 16.66
CA ARG A 51 0.75 -5.78 16.64
C ARG A 51 0.24 -6.44 15.37
N TRP A 52 -0.97 -6.10 14.93
CA TRP A 52 -1.50 -6.62 13.67
C TRP A 52 -0.74 -6.08 12.45
N ALA A 53 -0.40 -4.79 12.43
CA ALA A 53 0.31 -4.19 11.31
C ALA A 53 1.68 -4.82 11.07
N THR A 54 2.40 -5.17 12.14
CA THR A 54 3.76 -5.75 12.10
C THR A 54 3.80 -7.26 11.98
N GLN A 55 2.66 -7.95 12.05
CA GLN A 55 2.57 -9.41 12.02
C GLN A 55 2.97 -10.02 10.66
N SER A 56 3.01 -9.24 9.59
CA SER A 56 3.38 -9.71 8.26
C SER A 56 4.88 -9.94 8.18
N VAL A 57 5.30 -11.18 8.45
CA VAL A 57 6.71 -11.60 8.36
C VAL A 57 7.19 -11.45 6.92
N GLY A 58 8.39 -10.91 6.72
CA GLY A 58 8.96 -10.67 5.38
C GLY A 58 8.45 -9.43 4.64
N SER A 59 7.48 -8.72 5.20
CA SER A 59 7.00 -7.46 4.62
C SER A 59 7.93 -6.28 4.91
N LEU A 60 8.04 -5.36 3.96
CA LEU A 60 8.80 -4.13 4.14
C LEU A 60 8.18 -3.25 5.24
N PRO A 61 9.00 -2.50 6.02
CA PRO A 61 8.50 -1.59 7.04
C PRO A 61 7.47 -0.57 6.52
N SER A 62 7.58 -0.16 5.26
CA SER A 62 6.61 0.71 4.60
C SER A 62 5.22 0.09 4.47
N HIS A 63 5.12 -1.23 4.36
CA HIS A 63 3.84 -1.94 4.36
C HIS A 63 3.19 -1.92 5.74
N TRP A 64 3.98 -2.06 6.81
CA TRP A 64 3.48 -1.95 8.18
C TRP A 64 2.89 -0.57 8.45
N ALA A 65 3.59 0.50 8.03
CA ALA A 65 3.08 1.86 8.13
C ALA A 65 1.79 2.07 7.33
N SER A 66 1.69 1.52 6.12
CA SER A 66 0.48 1.57 5.31
C SER A 66 -0.68 0.85 5.97
N ARG A 67 -0.46 -0.36 6.50
CA ARG A 67 -1.46 -1.15 7.24
C ARG A 67 -1.96 -0.40 8.47
N LEU A 68 -1.04 0.14 9.27
CA LEU A 68 -1.39 0.94 10.45
C LEU A 68 -2.19 2.20 10.07
N GLY A 69 -1.84 2.84 8.95
CA GLY A 69 -2.58 3.99 8.43
C GLY A 69 -4.02 3.67 8.02
N MET A 70 -4.30 2.45 7.55
CA MET A 70 -5.67 2.00 7.26
C MET A 70 -6.47 1.81 8.56
N VAL A 71 -5.88 1.14 9.56
CA VAL A 71 -6.52 0.95 10.86
C VAL A 71 -6.74 2.29 11.57
N ARG A 72 -5.83 3.25 11.45
CA ARG A 72 -6.00 4.60 12.02
C ARG A 72 -7.25 5.28 11.50
N ARG A 73 -7.52 5.22 10.18
CA ARG A 73 -8.73 5.82 9.58
C ARG A 73 -10.01 5.14 10.06
N LEU A 74 -9.99 3.82 10.23
CA LEU A 74 -11.09 3.09 10.84
C LEU A 74 -11.24 3.50 12.32
N ALA A 75 -10.15 3.59 13.07
CA ALA A 75 -10.18 3.99 14.47
C ALA A 75 -10.70 5.42 14.67
N GLN A 76 -10.42 6.35 13.76
CA GLN A 76 -11.02 7.69 13.76
C GLN A 76 -12.54 7.64 13.67
N TYR A 77 -13.09 6.78 12.82
CA TYR A 77 -14.53 6.57 12.72
C TYR A 77 -15.08 5.90 13.97
N LEU A 78 -14.43 4.85 14.46
CA LEU A 78 -14.88 4.10 15.64
C LEU A 78 -14.82 4.92 16.93
N ALA A 79 -13.85 5.82 17.06
CA ALA A 79 -13.72 6.70 18.24
C ALA A 79 -14.91 7.67 18.40
N MET A 80 -15.61 7.99 17.32
CA MET A 80 -16.87 8.76 17.37
C MET A 80 -18.02 7.93 17.95
N LEU A 81 -17.94 6.60 17.89
CA LEU A 81 -18.98 5.68 18.36
C LEU A 81 -18.65 5.08 19.73
N ASP A 82 -17.39 4.84 20.01
CA ASP A 82 -16.89 4.30 21.28
C ASP A 82 -15.63 5.04 21.74
N PRO A 83 -15.76 5.88 22.79
CA PRO A 83 -14.65 6.69 23.32
C PRO A 83 -13.47 5.88 23.85
N ARG A 84 -13.62 4.57 24.07
CA ARG A 84 -12.52 3.67 24.47
C ARG A 84 -11.56 3.36 23.34
N THR A 85 -11.97 3.63 22.09
CA THR A 85 -11.14 3.40 20.92
C THR A 85 -9.98 4.40 20.87
N GLU A 86 -8.77 3.87 20.83
CA GLU A 86 -7.55 4.68 20.66
C GLU A 86 -7.27 4.88 19.16
N ILE A 87 -6.93 6.10 18.79
CA ILE A 87 -6.47 6.43 17.45
C ILE A 87 -4.94 6.31 17.41
N PRO A 88 -4.36 5.32 16.70
CA PRO A 88 -2.92 5.17 16.63
C PRO A 88 -2.24 6.45 16.09
N PRO A 89 -1.25 7.04 16.78
CA PRO A 89 -0.59 8.26 16.32
C PRO A 89 0.09 8.07 14.95
N ALA A 90 0.27 9.19 14.23
CA ALA A 90 1.06 9.19 13.01
C ALA A 90 2.55 8.97 13.34
N GLY A 91 3.28 8.28 12.44
CA GLY A 91 4.72 8.14 12.58
C GLY A 91 5.20 7.05 13.54
N LEU A 92 4.33 6.25 14.16
CA LEU A 92 4.73 5.13 15.02
C LEU A 92 5.56 4.06 14.30
N LEU A 93 5.34 3.88 13.02
CA LEU A 93 6.09 2.94 12.20
C LEU A 93 6.88 3.71 11.14
N PRO A 94 8.03 3.15 10.67
CA PRO A 94 8.86 3.82 9.68
C PRO A 94 8.05 4.30 8.48
N PRO A 95 8.27 5.54 8.02
CA PRO A 95 7.52 6.09 6.90
C PRO A 95 7.78 5.31 5.61
N ARG A 96 6.93 5.53 4.61
CA ARG A 96 7.19 5.06 3.24
C ARG A 96 8.65 5.36 2.88
N ARG A 97 9.32 4.39 2.27
CA ARG A 97 10.65 4.62 1.68
C ARG A 97 10.61 5.92 0.89
N HIS A 98 11.52 6.83 1.18
CA HIS A 98 11.82 7.94 0.28
C HIS A 98 12.08 7.34 -1.12
N ARG A 99 11.47 7.94 -2.13
CA ARG A 99 11.77 7.59 -3.52
C ARG A 99 13.29 7.71 -3.68
N LYS A 100 13.95 6.63 -4.07
CA LYS A 100 15.36 6.70 -4.41
C LYS A 100 15.51 7.76 -5.51
N SER A 101 16.54 8.60 -5.39
CA SER A 101 16.92 9.51 -6.48
C SER A 101 17.05 8.69 -7.76
N PRO A 102 16.50 9.16 -8.88
CA PRO A 102 16.67 8.49 -10.15
C PRO A 102 18.17 8.33 -10.45
N SER A 103 18.57 7.17 -10.92
CA SER A 103 19.92 7.00 -11.48
C SER A 103 19.98 7.76 -12.80
N LEU A 104 20.90 8.69 -12.91
CA LEU A 104 21.19 9.33 -14.19
C LEU A 104 22.07 8.36 -14.97
N TYR A 105 21.58 7.93 -16.12
CA TYR A 105 22.33 7.09 -17.05
C TYR A 105 23.27 7.97 -17.88
N ARG A 106 24.49 7.49 -18.12
CA ARG A 106 25.40 8.09 -19.07
C ARG A 106 24.98 7.71 -20.50
N ASP A 107 25.35 8.50 -21.47
CA ASP A 107 25.00 8.25 -22.88
C ASP A 107 25.40 6.86 -23.34
N GLU A 108 26.58 6.40 -22.94
CA GLU A 108 27.08 5.04 -23.23
C GLU A 108 26.22 3.94 -22.61
N GLU A 109 25.65 4.17 -21.41
CA GLU A 109 24.75 3.22 -20.76
C GLU A 109 23.39 3.17 -21.45
N VAL A 110 22.93 4.32 -21.96
CA VAL A 110 21.69 4.42 -22.76
C VAL A 110 21.85 3.65 -24.07
N VAL A 111 22.97 3.83 -24.78
CA VAL A 111 23.27 3.08 -26.01
C VAL A 111 23.26 1.57 -25.73
N ARG A 112 23.95 1.12 -24.68
CA ARG A 112 23.97 -0.30 -24.27
C ARG A 112 22.58 -0.82 -23.91
N LEU A 113 21.73 -0.01 -23.28
CA LEU A 113 20.34 -0.37 -22.98
C LEU A 113 19.54 -0.61 -24.26
N ILE A 114 19.68 0.27 -25.25
CA ILE A 114 19.00 0.16 -26.55
C ILE A 114 19.47 -1.12 -27.27
N GLU A 115 20.79 -1.35 -27.34
CA GLU A 115 21.38 -2.55 -27.94
C GLU A 115 20.88 -3.84 -27.27
N LYS A 116 20.88 -3.89 -25.94
CA LYS A 116 20.37 -5.05 -25.19
C LYS A 116 18.87 -5.25 -25.36
N ALA A 117 18.12 -4.17 -25.50
CA ALA A 117 16.68 -4.23 -25.74
C ALA A 117 16.34 -4.90 -27.08
N THR A 118 17.12 -4.70 -28.13
CA THR A 118 16.88 -5.34 -29.45
C THR A 118 16.95 -6.87 -29.38
N GLY A 119 17.78 -7.42 -28.49
CA GLY A 119 17.97 -8.86 -28.29
C GLY A 119 16.97 -9.51 -27.32
N LEU A 120 15.95 -8.81 -26.84
CA LEU A 120 15.00 -9.36 -25.88
C LEU A 120 14.14 -10.48 -26.50
N PRO A 121 14.08 -11.66 -25.88
CA PRO A 121 13.27 -12.76 -26.38
C PRO A 121 11.77 -12.41 -26.33
N SER A 122 11.08 -12.64 -27.44
CA SER A 122 9.65 -12.36 -27.56
C SER A 122 8.99 -13.38 -28.50
N PRO A 123 7.87 -14.01 -28.09
CA PRO A 123 7.18 -14.98 -28.96
C PRO A 123 6.70 -14.39 -30.29
N LYS A 124 6.46 -13.08 -30.34
CA LYS A 124 5.99 -12.35 -31.54
C LYS A 124 7.01 -11.32 -32.05
N GLY A 125 8.25 -11.34 -31.57
CA GLY A 125 9.31 -10.42 -32.00
C GLY A 125 9.13 -8.95 -31.62
N LEU A 126 8.03 -8.59 -30.96
CA LEU A 126 7.68 -7.18 -30.71
C LEU A 126 8.43 -6.53 -29.55
N ARG A 127 8.89 -7.31 -28.55
CA ARG A 127 9.52 -6.76 -27.35
C ARG A 127 10.80 -5.97 -27.66
N GLY A 128 11.67 -6.55 -28.46
CA GLY A 128 12.93 -5.90 -28.85
C GLY A 128 12.67 -4.55 -29.52
N ALA A 129 11.82 -4.54 -30.54
CA ALA A 129 11.45 -3.32 -31.25
C ALA A 129 10.78 -2.28 -30.35
N THR A 130 9.83 -2.69 -29.51
CA THR A 130 9.13 -1.78 -28.61
C THR A 130 10.03 -1.12 -27.60
N PHE A 131 10.90 -1.89 -26.92
CA PHE A 131 11.78 -1.34 -25.88
C PHE A 131 12.94 -0.53 -26.47
N SER A 132 13.52 -0.95 -27.59
CA SER A 132 14.57 -0.15 -28.25
C SER A 132 14.03 1.20 -28.72
N THR A 133 12.84 1.22 -29.34
CA THR A 133 12.18 2.47 -29.75
C THR A 133 11.82 3.34 -28.54
N LEU A 134 11.27 2.76 -27.47
CA LEU A 134 10.93 3.48 -26.26
C LEU A 134 12.15 4.14 -25.62
N PHE A 135 13.25 3.40 -25.44
CA PHE A 135 14.48 3.94 -24.87
C PHE A 135 15.12 5.00 -25.76
N GLY A 136 15.08 4.79 -27.09
CA GLY A 136 15.55 5.80 -28.04
C GLY A 136 14.76 7.11 -27.95
N LEU A 137 13.43 7.04 -27.91
CA LEU A 137 12.58 8.23 -27.77
C LEU A 137 12.79 8.95 -26.43
N LEU A 138 12.94 8.19 -25.33
CA LEU A 138 13.21 8.77 -24.02
C LEU A 138 14.58 9.44 -23.98
N ALA A 139 15.59 8.90 -24.64
CA ALA A 139 16.93 9.49 -24.70
C ALA A 139 16.94 10.81 -25.46
N VAL A 140 16.20 10.90 -26.57
CA VAL A 140 16.10 12.14 -27.39
C VAL A 140 15.21 13.20 -26.73
N GLY A 141 14.16 12.78 -26.02
CA GLY A 141 13.21 13.70 -25.37
C GLY A 141 13.74 14.37 -24.09
N THR A 142 14.96 14.06 -23.64
CA THR A 142 15.63 14.69 -22.49
C THR A 142 16.66 15.75 -22.89
N LEU A 143 16.82 16.00 -24.19
CA LEU A 143 17.56 17.13 -24.73
C LEU A 143 16.61 18.32 -24.96
#